data_a285b1fb09ccb0716b00dfaebe5f1730
#
_entry.id   a285b1fb09ccb0716b00dfaebe5f1730
#
_cell.length_a   1.000
_cell.length_b   1.000
_cell.length_c   1.000
_cell.angle_alpha   90.00
_cell.angle_beta   90.00
_cell.angle_gamma   90.00
#
_symmetry.space_group_name_H-M   'P 1'
#
loop_
_entity.id
_entity.type
_entity.pdbx_description
1 polymer ?
#
loop_
_entity_poly.entity_id
_entity_poly.type
_entity_poly.pdbx_seq_one_letter_code
_entity_poly.pdbx_strand_id
1 'polypeptide(L)'
;MRPNIHPGEILREEFLKPSGLAPECLARLLDISPCRLIGIVEEKQAVCADTAIRLSHYFGTSERFWLEQQMTYDLERARRAC
;
A
#
# COMPACT_ATOMS: atom_id res chain seq x y z
N MET A 1 0.84 -12.84 -14.83
CA MET A 1 0.44 -11.79 -13.86
C MET A 1 -0.42 -12.40 -12.77
N ARG A 2 -0.08 -12.13 -11.54
CA ARG A 2 -0.86 -12.60 -10.40
C ARG A 2 -2.15 -11.79 -10.27
N PRO A 3 -3.31 -12.44 -10.20
CA PRO A 3 -4.54 -11.72 -9.89
C PRO A 3 -4.57 -11.31 -8.42
N ASN A 4 -5.39 -10.34 -8.10
CA ASN A 4 -5.65 -9.95 -6.72
C ASN A 4 -4.40 -9.43 -6.00
N ILE A 5 -3.68 -8.51 -6.63
CA ILE A 5 -2.48 -7.92 -6.04
C ILE A 5 -2.89 -6.83 -5.05
N HIS A 6 -2.43 -6.97 -3.80
CA HIS A 6 -2.67 -5.97 -2.76
C HIS A 6 -1.72 -4.77 -2.96
N PRO A 7 -2.17 -3.53 -2.71
CA PRO A 7 -1.27 -2.38 -2.81
C PRO A 7 -0.05 -2.49 -1.91
N GLY A 8 -0.15 -3.21 -0.80
CA GLY A 8 1.01 -3.46 0.07
C GLY A 8 2.11 -4.24 -0.62
N GLU A 9 1.75 -5.16 -1.51
CA GLU A 9 2.74 -5.89 -2.28
C GLU A 9 3.46 -4.95 -3.23
N ILE A 10 2.73 -4.06 -3.88
CA ILE A 10 3.34 -3.07 -4.78
C ILE A 10 4.29 -2.18 -3.99
N LEU A 11 3.85 -1.71 -2.83
CA LEU A 11 4.70 -0.88 -1.98
C LEU A 11 5.99 -1.60 -1.59
N ARG A 12 5.87 -2.85 -1.18
CA ARG A 12 7.01 -3.65 -0.75
C ARG A 12 7.98 -3.93 -1.90
N GLU A 13 7.45 -4.42 -3.04
CA GLU A 13 8.29 -4.90 -4.12
C GLU A 13 8.83 -3.79 -5.02
N GLU A 14 8.03 -2.75 -5.26
CA GLU A 14 8.40 -1.72 -6.23
C GLU A 14 9.04 -0.48 -5.60
N PHE A 15 8.82 -0.26 -4.32
CA PHE A 15 9.28 0.97 -3.66
C PHE A 15 10.23 0.68 -2.51
N LEU A 16 9.88 -0.19 -1.58
CA LEU A 16 10.72 -0.42 -0.41
C LEU A 16 11.98 -1.20 -0.72
N LYS A 17 11.86 -2.30 -1.45
CA LYS A 17 13.01 -3.12 -1.79
C LYS A 17 14.01 -2.38 -2.65
N PRO A 18 13.61 -1.71 -3.74
CA PRO A 18 14.59 -0.99 -4.58
C PRO A 18 15.30 0.12 -3.85
N SER A 19 14.65 0.80 -2.90
CA SER A 19 15.27 1.90 -2.18
C SER A 19 15.98 1.47 -0.90
N GLY A 20 15.85 0.18 -0.52
CA GLY A 20 16.45 -0.32 0.71
C GLY A 20 15.84 0.27 1.96
N LEU A 21 14.58 0.72 1.89
CA LEU A 21 13.93 1.40 2.98
C LEU A 21 13.10 0.43 3.80
N ALA A 22 13.33 0.39 5.12
CA ALA A 22 12.55 -0.45 6.01
C ALA A 22 11.15 0.15 6.22
N PRO A 23 10.13 -0.71 6.41
CA PRO A 23 8.78 -0.20 6.64
C PRO A 23 8.68 0.76 7.83
N GLU A 24 9.41 0.47 8.91
CA GLU A 24 9.41 1.34 10.09
C GLU A 24 9.95 2.73 9.77
N CYS A 25 10.98 2.78 8.94
CA CYS A 25 11.54 4.05 8.51
C CYS A 25 10.56 4.82 7.65
N LEU A 26 9.89 4.15 6.75
CA LEU A 26 8.89 4.79 5.90
C LEU A 26 7.74 5.34 6.74
N ALA A 27 7.28 4.57 7.74
CA ALA A 27 6.21 5.02 8.61
C ALA A 27 6.57 6.34 9.28
N ARG A 28 7.83 6.45 9.73
CA ARG A 28 8.32 7.68 10.36
C ARG A 28 8.34 8.84 9.38
N LEU A 29 8.79 8.59 8.17
CA LEU A 29 8.84 9.62 7.13
C LEU A 29 7.46 10.09 6.72
N LEU A 30 6.47 9.19 6.73
CA LEU A 30 5.10 9.53 6.38
C LEU A 30 4.29 10.03 7.58
N ASP A 31 4.86 9.95 8.77
CA ASP A 31 4.18 10.35 10.01
C ASP A 31 2.91 9.54 10.24
N ILE A 32 3.01 8.22 10.06
CA ILE A 32 1.92 7.30 10.36
C ILE A 32 2.43 6.22 11.30
N SER A 33 1.50 5.52 11.93
CA SER A 33 1.84 4.45 12.87
C SER A 33 2.63 3.34 12.18
N PRO A 34 3.76 2.89 12.78
CA PRO A 34 4.50 1.76 12.22
C PRO A 34 3.65 0.49 12.11
N CYS A 35 2.80 0.22 13.09
CA CYS A 35 1.91 -0.94 13.04
C CYS A 35 0.99 -0.88 11.83
N ARG A 36 0.48 0.30 11.53
CA ARG A 36 -0.40 0.49 10.39
C ARG A 36 0.32 0.26 9.09
N LEU A 37 1.51 0.84 8.93
CA LEU A 37 2.25 0.69 7.69
C LEU A 37 2.73 -0.75 7.52
N ILE A 38 3.21 -1.38 8.58
CA ILE A 38 3.63 -2.77 8.52
C ILE A 38 2.44 -3.64 8.13
N GLY A 39 1.25 -3.36 8.68
CA GLY A 39 0.05 -4.09 8.31
C GLY A 39 -0.27 -3.99 6.83
N ILE A 40 -0.07 -2.80 6.25
CA ILE A 40 -0.28 -2.62 4.82
C ILE A 40 0.74 -3.41 4.00
N VAL A 41 2.01 -3.34 4.38
CA VAL A 41 3.10 -4.04 3.70
C VAL A 41 2.89 -5.56 3.76
N GLU A 42 2.33 -6.05 4.87
CA GLU A 42 2.04 -7.47 5.03
C GLU A 42 0.68 -7.87 4.45
N GLU A 43 0.00 -6.94 3.79
CA GLU A 43 -1.28 -7.19 3.13
C GLU A 43 -2.41 -7.52 4.10
N LYS A 44 -2.29 -7.05 5.33
CA LYS A 44 -3.30 -7.29 6.36
C LYS A 44 -4.21 -6.09 6.59
N GLN A 45 -3.81 -4.91 6.12
CA GLN A 45 -4.59 -3.70 6.27
C GLN A 45 -4.71 -2.99 4.93
N ALA A 46 -5.82 -2.27 4.77
CA ALA A 46 -6.10 -1.54 3.54
C ALA A 46 -5.40 -0.19 3.51
N VAL A 47 -5.13 0.29 2.30
CA VAL A 47 -4.66 1.66 2.09
C VAL A 47 -5.89 2.56 2.10
N CYS A 48 -5.94 3.49 3.03
CA CYS A 48 -7.04 4.47 3.08
C CYS A 48 -6.59 5.77 2.41
N ALA A 49 -7.54 6.70 2.29
CA ALA A 49 -7.27 7.96 1.59
C ALA A 49 -6.10 8.73 2.20
N ASP A 50 -6.04 8.82 3.53
CA ASP A 50 -4.96 9.53 4.19
C ASP A 50 -3.59 8.92 3.87
N THR A 51 -3.51 7.59 3.92
CA THR A 51 -2.27 6.90 3.61
C THR A 51 -1.90 7.08 2.14
N ALA A 52 -2.90 7.03 1.25
CA ALA A 52 -2.64 7.22 -0.18
C ALA A 52 -2.07 8.62 -0.45
N ILE A 53 -2.58 9.63 0.22
CA ILE A 53 -2.07 11.00 0.07
C ILE A 53 -0.61 11.06 0.51
N ARG A 54 -0.30 10.50 1.65
CA ARG A 54 1.07 10.53 2.18
C ARG A 54 2.04 9.75 1.31
N LEU A 55 1.63 8.58 0.83
CA LEU A 55 2.46 7.78 -0.08
C LEU A 55 2.71 8.52 -1.39
N SER A 56 1.67 9.17 -1.93
CA SER A 56 1.82 9.87 -3.20
C SER A 56 2.79 11.03 -3.09
N HIS A 57 2.74 11.77 -1.98
CA HIS A 57 3.66 12.88 -1.77
C HIS A 57 5.11 12.42 -1.66
N TYR A 58 5.33 11.31 -0.98
CA TYR A 58 6.68 10.82 -0.77
C TYR A 58 7.29 10.22 -2.04
N PHE A 59 6.52 9.39 -2.74
CA PHE A 59 7.04 8.65 -3.89
C PHE A 59 6.76 9.32 -5.24
N GLY A 60 6.00 10.39 -5.25
CA GLY A 60 5.70 11.08 -6.51
C GLY A 60 4.66 10.36 -7.37
N THR A 61 3.88 9.48 -6.79
CA THR A 61 2.77 8.82 -7.48
C THR A 61 1.50 9.63 -7.30
N SER A 62 0.41 9.22 -7.97
CA SER A 62 -0.88 9.85 -7.72
C SER A 62 -1.56 9.18 -6.52
N GLU A 63 -2.45 9.92 -5.88
CA GLU A 63 -3.27 9.37 -4.80
C GLU A 63 -4.16 8.27 -5.34
N ARG A 64 -4.69 8.50 -6.53
CA ARG A 64 -5.58 7.56 -7.18
C ARG A 64 -4.89 6.23 -7.47
N PHE A 65 -3.61 6.24 -7.77
CA PHE A 65 -2.86 5.01 -8.01
C PHE A 65 -3.03 4.02 -6.84
N TRP A 66 -2.82 4.50 -5.62
CA TRP A 66 -2.91 3.63 -4.44
C TRP A 66 -4.34 3.19 -4.15
N LEU A 67 -5.29 4.12 -4.31
CA LEU A 67 -6.69 3.83 -4.03
C LEU A 67 -7.30 2.90 -5.07
N GLU A 68 -6.90 3.03 -6.33
CA GLU A 68 -7.40 2.12 -7.37
C GLU A 68 -6.87 0.71 -7.19
N GLN A 69 -5.63 0.57 -6.75
CA GLN A 69 -5.09 -0.75 -6.44
C GLN A 69 -5.87 -1.41 -5.31
N GLN A 70 -6.19 -0.64 -4.29
CA GLN A 70 -6.97 -1.15 -3.16
C GLN A 70 -8.38 -1.53 -3.60
N MET A 71 -9.01 -0.68 -4.40
CA MET A 71 -10.37 -0.93 -4.88
C MET A 71 -10.43 -2.21 -5.72
N THR A 72 -9.47 -2.37 -6.63
CA THR A 72 -9.41 -3.56 -7.48
C THR A 72 -9.24 -4.81 -6.62
N TYR A 73 -8.36 -4.74 -5.63
CA TYR A 73 -8.13 -5.87 -4.73
C TYR A 73 -9.42 -6.23 -3.98
N ASP A 74 -10.09 -5.21 -3.44
CA ASP A 74 -11.32 -5.43 -2.66
C ASP A 74 -12.42 -6.02 -3.52
N LEU A 75 -12.58 -5.51 -4.75
CA LEU A 75 -13.61 -6.03 -5.65
C LEU A 75 -13.37 -7.48 -6.02
N GLU A 76 -12.12 -7.84 -6.30
CA GLU A 76 -11.80 -9.22 -6.64
C GLU A 76 -12.06 -10.16 -5.46
N ARG A 77 -11.73 -9.72 -4.25
CA ARG A 77 -12.00 -10.52 -3.06
C ARG A 77 -13.50 -10.72 -2.86
N ALA A 78 -14.28 -9.65 -3.04
CA ALA A 78 -15.72 -9.74 -2.87
C ALA A 78 -16.34 -10.68 -3.90
N ARG A 79 -15.85 -10.63 -5.13
CA ARG A 79 -16.36 -11.52 -6.18
C ARG A 79 -16.06 -12.98 -5.88
N ARG A 80 -14.89 -13.26 -5.32
CA ARG A 80 -14.51 -14.63 -4.98
C ARG A 80 -15.29 -15.18 -3.79
N ALA A 81 -15.67 -14.28 -2.86
CA ALA A 81 -16.39 -14.68 -1.66
C ALA A 81 -17.86 -15.03 -1.94
N CYS A 82 -18.40 -14.56 -3.06
CA CYS A 82 -19.80 -14.81 -3.43
C CYS A 82 -20.03 -16.11 -4.14
#